data_d55032b698a9449b1e2dde3e6e989398
#
_entry.id   d55032b698a9449b1e2dde3e6e989398
#
_cell.length_a   1.000
_cell.length_b   1.000
_cell.length_c   1.000
_cell.angle_alpha   90.00
_cell.angle_beta   90.00
_cell.angle_gamma   90.00
#
_symmetry.space_group_name_H-M   'P 1'
#
loop_
_entity.id
_entity.type
_entity.pdbx_description
1 polymer ?
#
loop_
_entity_poly.entity_id
_entity_poly.type
_entity_poly.pdbx_seq_one_letter_code
_entity_poly.pdbx_strand_id
1 'polypeptide(L)'
;MKVSILHPFTPKAAGAVEKSVPTYHSQPHLLAMQKLAKQGYSCTMEYFTSKLFKYSLKKGNIKWNFFPVSFTLNGDHKKWKKQVSKSCLKAYTKNTPDVTIINMSGHSSPFSYELSKIILEKNKKYVAMLGGQHYTDNDMFRAYYKNAHHILVHTYLQKKQMENLELFKNKDIRVFPLGVDCNKFISLEKKNITPQLLYVGRIVEWKRIHLAIEATKKLVDSGFKDAVLNIIGPVSSEVYFSQLKKMIIELSLEKNVFFLGHKEHEELPYYFQKADLFTLPSDKETFGMVMIEAMACGTPVAGINCPGGPKDVITNGVDGILSTPQNYASDILSYFNNKEKQLIISKNARTKVLEEYSIEATYQVLKSSVEDALK
;
A
#
# COMPACT_ATOMS: atom_id res chain seq x y z
N MET A 1 -17.43 -17.21 -15.17
CA MET A 1 -17.93 -15.97 -14.56
C MET A 1 -16.92 -14.84 -14.81
N LYS A 2 -17.41 -13.63 -15.06
CA LYS A 2 -16.59 -12.46 -15.40
C LYS A 2 -16.43 -11.57 -14.19
N VAL A 3 -15.19 -11.30 -13.79
CA VAL A 3 -14.85 -10.43 -12.65
C VAL A 3 -13.98 -9.29 -13.13
N SER A 4 -14.31 -8.06 -12.76
CA SER A 4 -13.51 -6.88 -13.08
C SER A 4 -13.11 -6.11 -11.83
N ILE A 5 -11.87 -5.62 -11.82
CA ILE A 5 -11.46 -4.53 -10.92
C ILE A 5 -11.27 -3.27 -11.76
N LEU A 6 -12.10 -2.28 -11.51
CA LEU A 6 -12.06 -1.00 -12.20
C LEU A 6 -11.42 0.08 -11.32
N HIS A 7 -10.42 0.74 -11.87
CA HIS A 7 -9.80 1.95 -11.34
C HIS A 7 -10.32 3.15 -12.15
N PRO A 8 -11.32 3.90 -11.67
CA PRO A 8 -11.94 4.97 -12.43
C PRO A 8 -11.09 6.25 -12.43
N PHE A 9 -9.81 6.09 -12.72
CA PHE A 9 -8.81 7.15 -12.89
C PHE A 9 -7.66 6.67 -13.77
N THR A 10 -6.90 7.62 -14.33
CA THR A 10 -5.72 7.31 -15.14
C THR A 10 -4.56 6.86 -14.24
N PRO A 11 -3.71 5.91 -14.66
CA PRO A 11 -2.51 5.49 -13.89
C PRO A 11 -1.63 6.66 -13.49
N LYS A 12 -1.46 7.66 -14.36
CA LYS A 12 -0.70 8.88 -14.07
C LYS A 12 -1.23 9.63 -12.83
N ALA A 13 -2.53 9.62 -12.62
CA ALA A 13 -3.15 10.24 -11.45
C ALA A 13 -2.77 9.55 -10.13
N ALA A 14 -2.43 8.27 -10.19
CA ALA A 14 -1.91 7.49 -9.07
C ALA A 14 -0.37 7.45 -9.01
N GLY A 15 0.32 8.27 -9.83
CA GLY A 15 1.78 8.32 -9.88
C GLY A 15 2.43 7.18 -10.67
N ALA A 16 1.66 6.41 -11.44
CA ALA A 16 2.14 5.30 -12.23
C ALA A 16 2.22 5.63 -13.73
N VAL A 17 3.14 4.99 -14.43
CA VAL A 17 3.23 5.06 -15.90
C VAL A 17 2.27 4.03 -16.50
N GLU A 18 1.40 4.46 -17.43
CA GLU A 18 0.35 3.59 -18.00
C GLU A 18 0.91 2.30 -18.64
N LYS A 19 2.05 2.37 -19.31
CA LYS A 19 2.70 1.21 -19.92
C LYS A 19 3.19 0.18 -18.91
N SER A 20 3.56 0.61 -17.71
CA SER A 20 4.08 -0.27 -16.66
C SER A 20 2.99 -0.91 -15.79
N VAL A 21 1.75 -0.38 -15.82
CA VAL A 21 0.65 -0.89 -14.98
C VAL A 21 0.46 -2.40 -15.09
N PRO A 22 0.50 -3.03 -16.29
CA PRO A 22 0.33 -4.48 -16.41
C PRO A 22 1.50 -5.32 -15.88
N THR A 23 2.61 -4.68 -15.54
CA THR A 23 3.80 -5.32 -14.96
C THR A 23 4.16 -4.79 -13.59
N TYR A 24 3.39 -3.84 -13.09
CA TYR A 24 3.67 -3.18 -11.83
C TYR A 24 3.48 -4.17 -10.65
N HIS A 25 4.59 -4.54 -10.05
CA HIS A 25 4.68 -5.60 -9.03
C HIS A 25 4.12 -5.19 -7.66
N SER A 26 3.91 -3.90 -7.40
CA SER A 26 3.30 -3.41 -6.15
C SER A 26 1.77 -3.36 -6.20
N GLN A 27 1.13 -4.20 -7.00
CA GLN A 27 -0.34 -4.29 -7.06
C GLN A 27 -0.81 -5.64 -6.52
N PRO A 28 -1.02 -5.77 -5.19
CA PRO A 28 -1.46 -7.03 -4.58
C PRO A 28 -2.78 -7.54 -5.18
N HIS A 29 -3.69 -6.65 -5.56
CA HIS A 29 -4.93 -7.03 -6.24
C HIS A 29 -4.71 -7.63 -7.64
N LEU A 30 -3.66 -7.24 -8.38
CA LEU A 30 -3.30 -7.89 -9.64
C LEU A 30 -2.89 -9.34 -9.42
N LEU A 31 -2.01 -9.60 -8.46
CA LEU A 31 -1.54 -10.95 -8.15
C LEU A 31 -2.69 -11.82 -7.62
N ALA A 32 -3.58 -11.27 -6.81
CA ALA A 32 -4.79 -11.95 -6.37
C ALA A 32 -5.74 -12.26 -7.54
N MET A 33 -5.95 -11.33 -8.47
CA MET A 33 -6.73 -11.55 -9.70
C MET A 33 -6.12 -12.62 -10.61
N GLN A 34 -4.78 -12.68 -10.71
CA GLN A 34 -4.10 -13.74 -11.46
C GLN A 34 -4.36 -15.13 -10.86
N LYS A 35 -4.38 -15.24 -9.53
CA LYS A 35 -4.76 -16.48 -8.84
C LYS A 35 -6.22 -16.84 -9.08
N LEU A 36 -7.14 -15.86 -9.02
CA LEU A 36 -8.56 -16.05 -9.29
C LEU A 36 -8.77 -16.53 -10.74
N ALA A 37 -8.05 -15.97 -11.71
CA ALA A 37 -8.11 -16.39 -13.10
C ALA A 37 -7.64 -17.83 -13.32
N LYS A 38 -6.69 -18.34 -12.52
CA LYS A 38 -6.28 -19.76 -12.56
C LYS A 38 -7.38 -20.71 -12.06
N GLN A 39 -8.35 -20.21 -11.31
CA GLN A 39 -9.55 -20.96 -10.89
C GLN A 39 -10.69 -20.94 -11.91
N GLY A 40 -10.44 -20.46 -13.13
CA GLY A 40 -11.42 -20.47 -14.21
C GLY A 40 -12.29 -19.21 -14.34
N TYR A 41 -12.04 -18.17 -13.55
CA TYR A 41 -12.70 -16.87 -13.69
C TYR A 41 -12.11 -16.07 -14.87
N SER A 42 -12.97 -15.39 -15.62
CA SER A 42 -12.55 -14.42 -16.64
C SER A 42 -12.26 -13.07 -15.98
N CYS A 43 -10.99 -12.82 -15.65
CA CYS A 43 -10.57 -11.66 -14.88
C CYS A 43 -10.12 -10.50 -15.78
N THR A 44 -10.58 -9.30 -15.44
CA THR A 44 -10.26 -8.07 -16.17
C THR A 44 -9.80 -6.97 -15.18
N MET A 45 -8.70 -6.30 -15.53
CA MET A 45 -8.26 -5.06 -14.88
C MET A 45 -8.62 -3.88 -15.78
N GLU A 46 -9.19 -2.84 -15.22
CA GLU A 46 -9.72 -1.73 -15.98
C GLU A 46 -9.24 -0.39 -15.42
N TYR A 47 -8.82 0.52 -16.31
CA TYR A 47 -8.33 1.85 -15.99
C TYR A 47 -8.88 2.88 -16.95
N PHE A 48 -8.84 4.14 -16.54
CA PHE A 48 -8.96 5.23 -17.48
C PHE A 48 -7.62 5.48 -18.18
N THR A 49 -7.67 6.14 -19.35
CA THR A 49 -6.48 6.53 -20.11
C THR A 49 -6.62 7.95 -20.64
N SER A 50 -5.49 8.64 -20.78
CA SER A 50 -5.42 9.94 -21.44
C SER A 50 -5.43 9.85 -22.97
N LYS A 51 -5.37 8.63 -23.56
CA LYS A 51 -5.45 8.42 -25.00
C LYS A 51 -6.88 8.68 -25.48
N LEU A 52 -7.02 9.05 -26.74
CA LEU A 52 -8.32 9.39 -27.35
C LEU A 52 -9.24 8.19 -27.52
N PHE A 53 -8.68 6.98 -27.73
CA PHE A 53 -9.43 5.76 -28.02
C PHE A 53 -9.27 4.72 -26.95
N LYS A 54 -10.36 3.98 -26.72
CA LYS A 54 -10.34 2.75 -25.93
C LYS A 54 -9.37 1.74 -26.57
N TYR A 55 -8.58 1.08 -25.75
CA TYR A 55 -7.80 -0.06 -26.18
C TYR A 55 -7.79 -1.15 -25.10
N SER A 56 -7.42 -2.35 -25.53
CA SER A 56 -7.31 -3.51 -24.64
C SER A 56 -6.02 -4.25 -24.95
N LEU A 57 -5.48 -4.91 -23.94
CA LEU A 57 -4.36 -5.84 -24.10
C LEU A 57 -4.58 -7.05 -23.20
N LYS A 58 -3.86 -8.13 -23.47
CA LYS A 58 -3.85 -9.32 -22.61
C LYS A 58 -2.42 -9.53 -22.13
N LYS A 59 -2.24 -9.70 -20.83
CA LYS A 59 -0.96 -10.06 -20.23
C LYS A 59 -1.17 -11.22 -19.26
N GLY A 60 -0.51 -12.35 -19.56
CA GLY A 60 -0.79 -13.60 -18.85
C GLY A 60 -2.26 -14.01 -19.02
N ASN A 61 -2.90 -14.32 -17.92
CA ASN A 61 -4.32 -14.72 -17.86
C ASN A 61 -5.28 -13.55 -17.54
N ILE A 62 -4.77 -12.30 -17.52
CA ILE A 62 -5.56 -11.11 -17.25
C ILE A 62 -5.77 -10.30 -18.53
N LYS A 63 -7.02 -9.89 -18.76
CA LYS A 63 -7.37 -8.87 -19.75
C LYS A 63 -7.28 -7.49 -19.12
N TRP A 64 -6.78 -6.52 -19.88
CA TRP A 64 -6.68 -5.12 -19.49
C TRP A 64 -7.49 -4.27 -20.43
N ASN A 65 -8.36 -3.43 -19.90
CA ASN A 65 -9.11 -2.46 -20.66
C ASN A 65 -8.73 -1.05 -20.21
N PHE A 66 -8.51 -0.15 -21.17
CA PHE A 66 -8.22 1.26 -20.92
C PHE A 66 -9.27 2.11 -21.62
N PHE A 67 -10.01 2.89 -20.84
CA PHE A 67 -11.12 3.71 -21.32
C PHE A 67 -10.71 5.19 -21.35
N PRO A 68 -10.90 5.92 -22.48
CA PRO A 68 -10.55 7.33 -22.56
C PRO A 68 -11.32 8.16 -21.53
N VAL A 69 -10.61 9.06 -20.86
CA VAL A 69 -11.25 10.10 -20.02
C VAL A 69 -12.00 11.06 -20.93
N SER A 70 -13.26 11.35 -20.57
CA SER A 70 -14.08 12.32 -21.30
C SER A 70 -13.58 13.74 -21.02
N PHE A 71 -13.37 14.50 -22.07
CA PHE A 71 -13.00 15.92 -21.96
C PHE A 71 -14.11 16.72 -21.29
N THR A 72 -13.73 17.69 -20.45
CA THR A 72 -14.63 18.62 -19.77
C THR A 72 -14.08 20.04 -19.91
N LEU A 73 -14.94 21.00 -20.25
CA LEU A 73 -14.56 22.41 -20.46
C LEU A 73 -14.00 23.06 -19.19
N ASN A 74 -14.51 22.68 -18.03
CA ASN A 74 -14.04 23.17 -16.72
C ASN A 74 -12.72 22.51 -16.23
N GLY A 75 -12.11 21.63 -17.03
CA GLY A 75 -10.84 20.98 -16.68
C GLY A 75 -10.93 19.83 -15.65
N ASP A 76 -12.13 19.39 -15.26
CA ASP A 76 -12.32 18.31 -14.29
C ASP A 76 -11.71 16.97 -14.74
N HIS A 77 -11.55 16.76 -16.06
CA HIS A 77 -10.85 15.59 -16.62
C HIS A 77 -9.38 15.48 -16.17
N LYS A 78 -8.75 16.58 -15.72
CA LYS A 78 -7.39 16.60 -15.15
C LYS A 78 -7.37 16.20 -13.68
N LYS A 79 -8.49 16.29 -12.98
CA LYS A 79 -8.63 16.02 -11.55
C LYS A 79 -9.07 14.57 -11.36
N TRP A 80 -8.18 13.69 -10.93
CA TRP A 80 -8.41 12.24 -10.87
C TRP A 80 -9.74 11.84 -10.17
N LYS A 81 -10.13 12.53 -9.10
CA LYS A 81 -11.40 12.29 -8.38
C LYS A 81 -12.65 12.67 -9.18
N LYS A 82 -12.50 13.47 -10.23
CA LYS A 82 -13.60 13.97 -11.07
C LYS A 82 -13.57 13.41 -12.48
N GLN A 83 -12.62 12.52 -12.77
CA GLN A 83 -12.53 11.88 -14.09
C GLN A 83 -13.79 11.07 -14.37
N VAL A 84 -14.28 11.17 -15.60
CA VAL A 84 -15.44 10.45 -16.13
C VAL A 84 -15.04 9.79 -17.45
N SER A 85 -15.51 8.60 -17.73
CA SER A 85 -15.35 7.94 -19.01
C SER A 85 -16.71 7.48 -19.58
N LYS A 86 -17.26 8.25 -20.53
CA LYS A 86 -18.48 7.87 -21.27
C LYS A 86 -18.28 6.55 -22.02
N SER A 87 -17.07 6.30 -22.49
CA SER A 87 -16.70 5.03 -23.17
C SER A 87 -16.81 3.84 -22.21
N CYS A 88 -16.42 4.00 -20.94
CA CYS A 88 -16.56 2.98 -19.92
C CYS A 88 -18.05 2.69 -19.62
N LEU A 89 -18.86 3.74 -19.36
CA LEU A 89 -20.30 3.59 -19.10
C LEU A 89 -20.98 2.84 -20.27
N LYS A 90 -20.71 3.25 -21.53
CA LYS A 90 -21.24 2.57 -22.71
C LYS A 90 -20.79 1.11 -22.82
N ALA A 91 -19.56 0.79 -22.41
CA ALA A 91 -19.07 -0.59 -22.41
C ALA A 91 -19.83 -1.43 -21.37
N TYR A 92 -20.07 -0.91 -20.20
CA TYR A 92 -20.83 -1.58 -19.13
C TYR A 92 -22.30 -1.77 -19.49
N THR A 93 -22.94 -0.77 -20.11
CA THR A 93 -24.32 -0.92 -20.60
C THR A 93 -24.46 -2.11 -21.57
N LYS A 94 -23.43 -2.36 -22.42
CA LYS A 94 -23.43 -3.46 -23.39
C LYS A 94 -23.05 -4.81 -22.78
N ASN A 95 -22.08 -4.84 -21.89
CA ASN A 95 -21.53 -6.09 -21.35
C ASN A 95 -20.97 -5.87 -19.94
N THR A 96 -21.85 -5.92 -18.95
CA THR A 96 -21.51 -5.79 -17.53
C THR A 96 -20.86 -7.08 -17.01
N PRO A 97 -19.71 -7.03 -16.31
CA PRO A 97 -19.17 -8.20 -15.60
C PRO A 97 -20.14 -8.73 -14.55
N ASP A 98 -20.03 -10.00 -14.19
CA ASP A 98 -20.88 -10.61 -13.16
C ASP A 98 -20.62 -9.96 -11.80
N VAL A 99 -19.36 -9.64 -11.49
CA VAL A 99 -18.96 -8.86 -10.31
C VAL A 99 -17.97 -7.78 -10.73
N THR A 100 -18.23 -6.56 -10.31
CA THR A 100 -17.32 -5.42 -10.49
C THR A 100 -16.84 -4.89 -9.15
N ILE A 101 -15.53 -4.88 -8.93
CA ILE A 101 -14.89 -4.20 -7.79
C ILE A 101 -14.49 -2.81 -8.25
N ILE A 102 -15.08 -1.78 -7.66
CA ILE A 102 -14.79 -0.39 -8.00
C ILE A 102 -13.76 0.14 -7.01
N ASN A 103 -12.50 0.23 -7.46
CA ASN A 103 -11.39 0.68 -6.62
C ASN A 103 -11.24 2.20 -6.69
N MET A 104 -11.73 2.88 -5.70
CA MET A 104 -11.79 4.34 -5.64
C MET A 104 -10.65 5.00 -4.88
N SER A 105 -9.64 4.27 -4.44
CA SER A 105 -8.51 4.86 -3.70
C SER A 105 -8.92 5.86 -2.60
N GLY A 106 -10.05 5.60 -1.93
CA GLY A 106 -10.52 6.39 -0.80
C GLY A 106 -11.54 7.50 -1.11
N HIS A 107 -12.02 7.59 -2.33
CA HIS A 107 -13.04 8.58 -2.68
C HIS A 107 -14.10 7.96 -3.59
N SER A 108 -15.36 8.12 -3.23
CA SER A 108 -16.45 7.95 -4.18
C SER A 108 -16.47 9.11 -5.19
N SER A 109 -16.79 8.82 -6.42
CA SER A 109 -16.94 9.84 -7.47
C SER A 109 -18.33 9.78 -8.10
N PRO A 110 -18.82 10.86 -8.69
CA PRO A 110 -20.06 10.84 -9.46
C PRO A 110 -20.06 9.74 -10.54
N PHE A 111 -18.90 9.50 -11.16
CA PHE A 111 -18.75 8.40 -12.12
C PHE A 111 -19.04 7.04 -11.50
N SER A 112 -18.50 6.75 -10.31
CA SER A 112 -18.70 5.47 -9.62
C SER A 112 -20.17 5.25 -9.29
N TYR A 113 -20.88 6.30 -8.90
CA TYR A 113 -22.31 6.25 -8.66
C TYR A 113 -23.10 5.96 -9.95
N GLU A 114 -22.81 6.66 -11.05
CA GLU A 114 -23.48 6.40 -12.34
C GLU A 114 -23.20 4.97 -12.85
N LEU A 115 -21.96 4.52 -12.71
CA LEU A 115 -21.60 3.14 -13.06
C LEU A 115 -22.34 2.11 -12.21
N SER A 116 -22.48 2.36 -10.90
CA SER A 116 -23.18 1.45 -10.00
C SER A 116 -24.66 1.27 -10.38
N LYS A 117 -25.33 2.31 -10.86
CA LYS A 117 -26.70 2.24 -11.36
C LYS A 117 -26.78 1.29 -12.57
N ILE A 118 -25.89 1.46 -13.55
CA ILE A 118 -25.84 0.59 -14.73
C ILE A 118 -25.62 -0.88 -14.33
N ILE A 119 -24.74 -1.14 -13.36
CA ILE A 119 -24.48 -2.50 -12.88
C ILE A 119 -25.75 -3.12 -12.25
N LEU A 120 -26.44 -2.37 -11.40
CA LEU A 120 -27.65 -2.81 -10.72
C LEU A 120 -28.83 -3.02 -11.68
N GLU A 121 -29.01 -2.14 -12.67
CA GLU A 121 -30.03 -2.28 -13.74
C GLU A 121 -29.83 -3.55 -14.57
N LYS A 122 -28.62 -4.09 -14.61
CA LYS A 122 -28.28 -5.37 -15.26
C LYS A 122 -28.38 -6.58 -14.31
N ASN A 123 -28.94 -6.41 -13.11
CA ASN A 123 -29.01 -7.43 -12.06
C ASN A 123 -27.62 -8.03 -11.73
N LYS A 124 -26.57 -7.18 -11.76
CA LYS A 124 -25.20 -7.53 -11.39
C LYS A 124 -24.82 -6.86 -10.06
N LYS A 125 -23.76 -7.35 -9.45
CA LYS A 125 -23.28 -6.86 -8.15
C LYS A 125 -22.00 -6.03 -8.31
N TYR A 126 -21.85 -5.02 -7.45
CA TYR A 126 -20.58 -4.35 -7.30
C TYR A 126 -20.12 -4.32 -5.84
N VAL A 127 -18.81 -4.29 -5.68
CA VAL A 127 -18.11 -4.17 -4.40
C VAL A 127 -17.38 -2.83 -4.42
N ALA A 128 -17.56 -2.02 -3.39
CA ALA A 128 -16.84 -0.76 -3.27
C ALA A 128 -15.50 -0.99 -2.54
N MET A 129 -14.36 -0.65 -3.17
CA MET A 129 -13.05 -0.74 -2.54
C MET A 129 -12.53 0.67 -2.23
N LEU A 130 -12.20 0.93 -0.98
CA LEU A 130 -11.86 2.25 -0.46
C LEU A 130 -10.45 2.24 0.16
N GLY A 131 -9.50 2.91 -0.50
CA GLY A 131 -8.11 2.98 -0.06
C GLY A 131 -7.77 4.16 0.88
N GLY A 132 -8.71 5.01 1.25
CA GLY A 132 -8.47 6.20 2.07
C GLY A 132 -9.64 6.53 3.00
N GLN A 133 -9.47 7.57 3.83
CA GLN A 133 -10.39 7.93 4.92
C GLN A 133 -11.20 9.20 4.64
N HIS A 134 -11.24 9.67 3.39
CA HIS A 134 -11.98 10.89 3.04
C HIS A 134 -13.32 10.52 2.41
N TYR A 135 -14.35 10.51 3.21
CA TYR A 135 -15.71 10.19 2.79
C TYR A 135 -16.54 11.47 2.65
N THR A 136 -17.30 11.56 1.57
CA THR A 136 -18.30 12.60 1.41
C THR A 136 -19.66 12.03 1.79
N ASP A 137 -20.36 12.66 2.68
CA ASP A 137 -21.71 12.28 3.09
C ASP A 137 -22.75 13.15 2.40
N ASN A 138 -23.42 12.57 1.42
CA ASN A 138 -24.58 13.14 0.72
C ASN A 138 -25.44 11.99 0.15
N ASP A 139 -26.61 12.32 -0.35
CA ASP A 139 -27.58 11.32 -0.83
C ASP A 139 -27.04 10.41 -1.93
N MET A 140 -26.24 10.95 -2.85
CA MET A 140 -25.59 10.17 -3.92
C MET A 140 -24.67 9.10 -3.34
N PHE A 141 -23.80 9.48 -2.40
CA PHE A 141 -22.82 8.55 -1.82
C PHE A 141 -23.44 7.64 -0.78
N ARG A 142 -24.44 8.08 -0.05
CA ARG A 142 -25.27 7.19 0.78
C ARG A 142 -25.91 6.09 -0.06
N ALA A 143 -26.52 6.44 -1.20
CA ALA A 143 -27.07 5.46 -2.13
C ALA A 143 -26.00 4.53 -2.73
N TYR A 144 -24.83 5.06 -3.10
CA TYR A 144 -23.71 4.26 -3.59
C TYR A 144 -23.25 3.22 -2.57
N TYR A 145 -22.97 3.64 -1.34
CA TYR A 145 -22.53 2.70 -0.31
C TYR A 145 -23.65 1.75 0.15
N LYS A 146 -24.88 2.24 0.22
CA LYS A 146 -26.04 1.41 0.59
C LYS A 146 -26.24 0.24 -0.37
N ASN A 147 -26.06 0.46 -1.67
CA ASN A 147 -26.33 -0.54 -2.71
C ASN A 147 -25.09 -1.39 -3.04
N ALA A 148 -23.91 -1.06 -2.55
CA ALA A 148 -22.75 -1.94 -2.67
C ALA A 148 -23.04 -3.27 -1.96
N HIS A 149 -22.67 -4.39 -2.58
CA HIS A 149 -22.85 -5.71 -1.98
C HIS A 149 -22.13 -5.79 -0.62
N HIS A 150 -20.86 -5.34 -0.61
CA HIS A 150 -20.06 -5.08 0.59
C HIS A 150 -18.97 -4.06 0.25
N ILE A 151 -18.22 -3.65 1.27
CA ILE A 151 -17.15 -2.67 1.16
C ILE A 151 -15.82 -3.33 1.51
N LEU A 152 -14.81 -3.11 0.70
CA LEU A 152 -13.42 -3.51 0.96
C LEU A 152 -12.60 -2.29 1.38
N VAL A 153 -11.84 -2.46 2.44
CA VAL A 153 -10.88 -1.46 2.97
C VAL A 153 -9.51 -2.10 3.14
N HIS A 154 -8.46 -1.33 3.34
CA HIS A 154 -7.12 -1.91 3.38
C HIS A 154 -6.59 -2.17 4.78
N THR A 155 -7.22 -1.61 5.83
CA THR A 155 -6.72 -1.74 7.19
C THR A 155 -7.86 -1.98 8.19
N TYR A 156 -7.55 -2.66 9.29
CA TYR A 156 -8.49 -2.86 10.41
C TYR A 156 -8.85 -1.55 11.09
N LEU A 157 -7.90 -0.60 11.16
CA LEU A 157 -8.15 0.73 11.70
C LEU A 157 -9.19 1.48 10.85
N GLN A 158 -9.04 1.43 9.52
CA GLN A 158 -10.02 2.02 8.61
C GLN A 158 -11.40 1.39 8.79
N LYS A 159 -11.49 0.06 8.84
CA LYS A 159 -12.74 -0.66 9.10
C LYS A 159 -13.38 -0.16 10.39
N LYS A 160 -12.66 -0.18 11.51
CA LYS A 160 -13.16 0.27 12.82
C LYS A 160 -13.62 1.73 12.81
N GLN A 161 -12.91 2.61 12.11
CA GLN A 161 -13.32 4.01 11.96
C GLN A 161 -14.62 4.14 11.15
N MET A 162 -14.75 3.38 10.06
CA MET A 162 -15.95 3.41 9.21
C MET A 162 -17.17 2.85 9.93
N GLU A 163 -17.04 1.80 10.71
CA GLU A 163 -18.13 1.20 11.49
C GLU A 163 -18.76 2.20 12.49
N ASN A 164 -18.02 3.21 12.91
CA ASN A 164 -18.50 4.29 13.79
C ASN A 164 -19.22 5.42 13.03
N LEU A 165 -19.23 5.42 11.69
CA LEU A 165 -19.87 6.46 10.89
C LEU A 165 -21.27 6.03 10.46
N GLU A 166 -22.26 6.91 10.65
CA GLU A 166 -23.66 6.65 10.23
C GLU A 166 -23.77 6.30 8.74
N LEU A 167 -22.90 6.87 7.91
CA LEU A 167 -22.80 6.60 6.47
C LEU A 167 -22.62 5.10 6.15
N PHE A 168 -21.97 4.35 7.04
CA PHE A 168 -21.64 2.93 6.85
C PHE A 168 -22.34 1.99 7.82
N LYS A 169 -23.32 2.49 8.54
CA LYS A 169 -24.08 1.69 9.51
C LYS A 169 -24.69 0.45 8.85
N ASN A 170 -24.55 -0.69 9.52
CA ASN A 170 -25.03 -2.00 9.05
C ASN A 170 -24.43 -2.45 7.70
N LYS A 171 -23.30 -1.89 7.27
CA LYS A 171 -22.58 -2.35 6.09
C LYS A 171 -21.60 -3.47 6.42
N ASP A 172 -21.58 -4.49 5.57
CA ASP A 172 -20.51 -5.48 5.59
C ASP A 172 -19.22 -4.82 5.09
N ILE A 173 -18.27 -4.58 6.00
CA ILE A 173 -16.96 -3.99 5.72
C ILE A 173 -15.91 -5.06 5.98
N ARG A 174 -15.16 -5.41 4.93
CA ARG A 174 -14.11 -6.44 4.99
C ARG A 174 -12.74 -5.82 4.76
N VAL A 175 -11.74 -6.33 5.47
CA VAL A 175 -10.35 -5.92 5.25
C VAL A 175 -9.77 -6.71 4.09
N PHE A 176 -9.39 -6.00 3.05
CA PHE A 176 -8.65 -6.50 1.89
C PHE A 176 -7.19 -6.08 2.05
N PRO A 177 -6.33 -6.94 2.58
CA PRO A 177 -4.95 -6.59 2.88
C PRO A 177 -4.18 -6.32 1.59
N LEU A 178 -3.27 -5.34 1.64
CA LEU A 178 -2.32 -5.12 0.57
C LEU A 178 -1.15 -6.10 0.74
N GLY A 179 -1.28 -7.27 0.14
CA GLY A 179 -0.35 -8.37 0.36
C GLY A 179 0.98 -8.21 -0.39
N VAL A 180 2.03 -8.77 0.17
CA VAL A 180 3.37 -8.88 -0.41
C VAL A 180 3.63 -10.29 -0.95
N ASP A 181 4.45 -10.39 -2.00
CA ASP A 181 4.91 -11.68 -2.52
C ASP A 181 5.99 -12.27 -1.60
N CYS A 182 5.59 -13.15 -0.71
CA CYS A 182 6.47 -13.80 0.25
C CYS A 182 7.43 -14.82 -0.37
N ASN A 183 7.30 -15.15 -1.66
CA ASN A 183 8.28 -15.95 -2.40
C ASN A 183 9.42 -15.07 -2.93
N LYS A 184 9.16 -13.79 -3.16
CA LYS A 184 10.16 -12.79 -3.52
C LYS A 184 10.84 -12.20 -2.28
N PHE A 185 10.05 -11.83 -1.27
CA PHE A 185 10.53 -11.30 0.01
C PHE A 185 10.65 -12.43 1.02
N ILE A 186 11.77 -13.16 0.95
CA ILE A 186 12.05 -14.30 1.81
C ILE A 186 12.93 -13.88 3.01
N SER A 187 12.71 -14.52 4.14
CA SER A 187 13.58 -14.35 5.31
C SER A 187 14.81 -15.26 5.18
N LEU A 188 15.97 -14.70 5.48
CA LEU A 188 17.24 -15.42 5.59
C LEU A 188 17.76 -15.35 7.02
N GLU A 189 18.57 -16.32 7.40
CA GLU A 189 19.27 -16.27 8.68
C GLU A 189 20.22 -15.08 8.71
N LYS A 190 20.15 -14.27 9.77
CA LYS A 190 20.97 -13.07 9.93
C LYS A 190 22.12 -13.36 10.88
N LYS A 191 23.33 -12.96 10.48
CA LYS A 191 24.56 -13.14 11.25
C LYS A 191 25.27 -11.81 11.48
N ASN A 192 24.51 -10.72 11.60
CA ASN A 192 25.11 -9.41 11.82
C ASN A 192 25.68 -9.31 13.24
N ILE A 193 26.95 -8.87 13.33
CA ILE A 193 27.66 -8.62 14.59
C ILE A 193 27.31 -7.22 15.08
N THR A 194 27.11 -6.28 14.14
CA THR A 194 26.83 -4.87 14.40
C THR A 194 25.44 -4.51 13.89
N PRO A 195 24.73 -3.55 14.56
CA PRO A 195 23.40 -3.09 14.14
C PRO A 195 23.37 -2.60 12.70
N GLN A 196 22.49 -3.18 11.88
CA GLN A 196 22.23 -2.80 10.50
C GLN A 196 20.82 -2.21 10.38
N LEU A 197 20.72 -0.88 10.31
CA LEU A 197 19.48 -0.16 10.10
C LEU A 197 19.27 0.12 8.62
N LEU A 198 18.02 0.11 8.19
CA LEU A 198 17.63 0.41 6.81
C LEU A 198 16.46 1.38 6.78
N TYR A 199 16.52 2.35 5.88
CA TYR A 199 15.40 3.17 5.43
C TYR A 199 15.20 2.98 3.93
N VAL A 200 13.94 2.80 3.50
CA VAL A 200 13.56 2.77 2.08
C VAL A 200 12.38 3.69 1.85
N GLY A 201 12.56 4.69 1.01
CA GLY A 201 11.50 5.64 0.68
C GLY A 201 12.03 6.96 0.13
N ARG A 202 11.12 7.83 -0.32
CA ARG A 202 11.49 9.17 -0.80
C ARG A 202 12.17 9.98 0.30
N ILE A 203 13.22 10.72 -0.06
CA ILE A 203 13.88 11.65 0.86
C ILE A 203 13.12 12.98 0.81
N VAL A 204 12.30 13.21 1.83
CA VAL A 204 11.41 14.36 1.96
C VAL A 204 11.05 14.58 3.45
N GLU A 205 10.74 15.81 3.85
CA GLU A 205 10.62 16.25 5.23
C GLU A 205 9.67 15.39 6.09
N TRP A 206 8.48 15.10 5.59
CA TRP A 206 7.47 14.34 6.33
C TRP A 206 7.82 12.85 6.55
N LYS A 207 8.86 12.36 5.91
CA LYS A 207 9.45 11.03 6.18
C LYS A 207 10.39 11.02 7.39
N ARG A 208 10.77 12.19 7.92
CA ARG A 208 11.54 12.36 9.17
C ARG A 208 12.78 11.48 9.29
N ILE A 209 13.53 11.32 8.21
CA ILE A 209 14.74 10.47 8.20
C ILE A 209 15.76 10.90 9.26
N HIS A 210 15.77 12.17 9.66
CA HIS A 210 16.61 12.67 10.74
C HIS A 210 16.45 11.85 12.04
N LEU A 211 15.25 11.35 12.38
CA LEU A 211 15.06 10.53 13.57
C LEU A 211 15.81 9.18 13.47
N ALA A 212 15.95 8.61 12.26
CA ALA A 212 16.77 7.42 12.07
C ALA A 212 18.26 7.71 12.20
N ILE A 213 18.72 8.90 11.77
CA ILE A 213 20.09 9.37 11.97
C ILE A 213 20.38 9.59 13.46
N GLU A 214 19.46 10.23 14.21
CA GLU A 214 19.55 10.39 15.67
C GLU A 214 19.61 9.05 16.40
N ALA A 215 18.81 8.07 15.97
CA ALA A 215 18.84 6.73 16.52
C ALA A 215 20.19 6.04 16.26
N THR A 216 20.78 6.25 15.08
CA THR A 216 22.11 5.74 14.75
C THR A 216 23.17 6.40 15.62
N LYS A 217 23.09 7.73 15.84
CA LYS A 217 24.00 8.43 16.78
C LYS A 217 23.91 7.85 18.18
N LYS A 218 22.70 7.64 18.68
CA LYS A 218 22.48 7.05 20.00
C LYS A 218 23.07 5.66 20.15
N LEU A 219 22.98 4.81 19.09
CA LEU A 219 23.63 3.49 19.07
C LEU A 219 25.15 3.63 19.15
N VAL A 220 25.74 4.50 18.32
CA VAL A 220 27.21 4.73 18.31
C VAL A 220 27.70 5.22 19.67
N ASP A 221 27.02 6.18 20.29
CA ASP A 221 27.36 6.73 21.62
C ASP A 221 27.18 5.69 22.73
N SER A 222 26.33 4.70 22.54
CA SER A 222 26.05 3.61 23.47
C SER A 222 26.97 2.38 23.28
N GLY A 223 28.01 2.48 22.45
CA GLY A 223 29.02 1.46 22.27
C GLY A 223 28.90 0.65 20.97
N PHE A 224 27.82 0.78 20.19
CA PHE A 224 27.70 0.14 18.87
C PHE A 224 28.40 0.99 17.77
N LYS A 225 29.72 1.16 17.92
CA LYS A 225 30.52 2.10 17.09
C LYS A 225 30.40 1.84 15.57
N ASP A 226 30.19 0.59 15.17
CA ASP A 226 30.07 0.15 13.78
C ASP A 226 28.59 -0.03 13.34
N ALA A 227 27.63 0.55 14.07
CA ALA A 227 26.25 0.59 13.64
C ALA A 227 26.11 1.32 12.30
N VAL A 228 25.31 0.79 11.37
CA VAL A 228 25.13 1.34 10.04
C VAL A 228 23.67 1.66 9.77
N LEU A 229 23.42 2.82 9.17
CA LEU A 229 22.13 3.19 8.57
C LEU A 229 22.28 3.35 7.06
N ASN A 230 21.64 2.47 6.30
CA ASN A 230 21.51 2.59 4.86
C ASN A 230 20.20 3.30 4.49
N ILE A 231 20.28 4.34 3.67
CA ILE A 231 19.14 5.14 3.20
C ILE A 231 18.98 4.95 1.69
N ILE A 232 17.85 4.36 1.29
CA ILE A 232 17.53 4.05 -0.11
C ILE A 232 16.33 4.86 -0.56
N GLY A 233 16.42 5.51 -1.71
CA GLY A 233 15.32 6.17 -2.39
C GLY A 233 15.69 7.46 -3.10
N PRO A 234 14.76 7.98 -3.92
CA PRO A 234 15.00 9.21 -4.65
C PRO A 234 14.91 10.45 -3.75
N VAL A 235 15.72 11.43 -4.04
CA VAL A 235 15.62 12.76 -3.44
C VAL A 235 14.40 13.47 -4.01
N SER A 236 13.47 13.83 -3.14
CA SER A 236 12.26 14.60 -3.48
C SER A 236 12.27 16.02 -2.90
N SER A 237 13.21 16.30 -1.98
CA SER A 237 13.48 17.62 -1.43
C SER A 237 14.98 17.79 -1.28
N GLU A 238 15.60 18.61 -2.14
CA GLU A 238 17.04 18.91 -2.10
C GLU A 238 17.41 19.68 -0.81
N VAL A 239 16.51 20.53 -0.34
CA VAL A 239 16.71 21.27 0.93
C VAL A 239 16.84 20.29 2.08
N TYR A 240 15.89 19.37 2.22
CA TYR A 240 15.93 18.38 3.29
C TYR A 240 17.12 17.42 3.17
N PHE A 241 17.45 17.01 1.96
CA PHE A 241 18.62 16.16 1.71
C PHE A 241 19.92 16.84 2.14
N SER A 242 20.08 18.16 1.84
CA SER A 242 21.23 18.95 2.31
C SER A 242 21.28 19.10 3.82
N GLN A 243 20.11 19.27 4.47
CA GLN A 243 20.03 19.28 5.94
C GLN A 243 20.47 17.95 6.55
N LEU A 244 20.05 16.82 5.99
CA LEU A 244 20.47 15.48 6.47
C LEU A 244 21.98 15.28 6.31
N LYS A 245 22.58 15.71 5.20
CA LYS A 245 24.05 15.63 5.01
C LYS A 245 24.82 16.48 6.03
N LYS A 246 24.35 17.69 6.28
CA LYS A 246 24.94 18.58 7.29
C LYS A 246 24.86 17.93 8.69
N MET A 247 23.71 17.39 9.05
CA MET A 247 23.48 16.69 10.31
C MET A 247 24.43 15.49 10.50
N ILE A 248 24.69 14.70 9.45
CA ILE A 248 25.62 13.57 9.50
C ILE A 248 27.03 14.03 9.88
N ILE A 249 27.51 15.15 9.29
CA ILE A 249 28.82 15.73 9.59
C ILE A 249 28.83 16.26 11.03
N GLU A 250 27.83 17.05 11.41
CA GLU A 250 27.72 17.63 12.76
C GLU A 250 27.70 16.55 13.85
N LEU A 251 27.13 15.39 13.58
CA LEU A 251 27.07 14.25 14.48
C LEU A 251 28.26 13.28 14.36
N SER A 252 29.22 13.54 13.44
CA SER A 252 30.37 12.69 13.15
C SER A 252 29.96 11.25 12.78
N LEU A 253 28.97 11.12 11.88
CA LEU A 253 28.39 9.84 11.45
C LEU A 253 28.73 9.47 10.00
N GLU A 254 29.76 10.06 9.37
CA GLU A 254 30.11 9.85 7.97
C GLU A 254 30.49 8.39 7.68
N LYS A 255 30.94 7.64 8.69
CA LYS A 255 31.24 6.20 8.59
C LYS A 255 30.05 5.30 8.92
N ASN A 256 28.92 5.85 9.34
CA ASN A 256 27.77 5.11 9.86
C ASN A 256 26.51 5.27 9.01
N VAL A 257 26.38 6.39 8.25
CA VAL A 257 25.16 6.70 7.50
C VAL A 257 25.46 6.84 6.00
N PHE A 258 24.77 6.04 5.19
CA PHE A 258 25.03 5.96 3.76
C PHE A 258 23.77 6.20 2.94
N PHE A 259 23.83 7.12 1.98
CA PHE A 259 22.80 7.30 0.94
C PHE A 259 23.15 6.41 -0.26
N LEU A 260 22.32 5.38 -0.51
CA LEU A 260 22.57 4.40 -1.57
C LEU A 260 21.82 4.72 -2.88
N GLY A 261 21.14 5.88 -2.92
CA GLY A 261 20.35 6.30 -4.08
C GLY A 261 19.09 5.49 -4.27
N HIS A 262 18.48 5.64 -5.45
CA HIS A 262 17.33 4.82 -5.83
C HIS A 262 17.75 3.39 -6.14
N LYS A 263 16.93 2.43 -5.74
CA LYS A 263 17.07 1.01 -6.08
C LYS A 263 15.78 0.52 -6.71
N GLU A 264 15.90 -0.37 -7.69
CA GLU A 264 14.75 -1.03 -8.27
C GLU A 264 14.10 -1.98 -7.25
N HIS A 265 12.80 -2.19 -7.38
CA HIS A 265 12.05 -3.01 -6.42
C HIS A 265 12.54 -4.46 -6.35
N GLU A 266 13.16 -4.94 -7.43
CA GLU A 266 13.79 -6.27 -7.53
C GLU A 266 15.02 -6.42 -6.65
N GLU A 267 15.70 -5.32 -6.35
CA GLU A 267 16.90 -5.28 -5.51
C GLU A 267 16.58 -5.19 -4.01
N LEU A 268 15.38 -4.67 -3.66
CA LEU A 268 15.02 -4.37 -2.27
C LEU A 268 15.07 -5.59 -1.33
N PRO A 269 14.67 -6.82 -1.75
CA PRO A 269 14.78 -7.99 -0.88
C PRO A 269 16.18 -8.19 -0.29
N TYR A 270 17.23 -7.95 -1.06
CA TYR A 270 18.61 -8.03 -0.60
C TYR A 270 18.89 -7.11 0.58
N TYR A 271 18.45 -5.86 0.49
CA TYR A 271 18.68 -4.87 1.55
C TYR A 271 17.84 -5.16 2.81
N PHE A 272 16.58 -5.58 2.64
CA PHE A 272 15.76 -6.00 3.78
C PHE A 272 16.35 -7.23 4.50
N GLN A 273 16.83 -8.21 3.76
CA GLN A 273 17.46 -9.41 4.32
C GLN A 273 18.74 -9.10 5.11
N LYS A 274 19.48 -8.07 4.73
CA LYS A 274 20.72 -7.64 5.40
C LYS A 274 20.46 -6.75 6.63
N ALA A 275 19.33 -6.08 6.71
CA ALA A 275 19.02 -5.20 7.82
C ALA A 275 18.50 -5.96 9.04
N ASP A 276 18.86 -5.51 10.25
CA ASP A 276 18.32 -6.01 11.51
C ASP A 276 17.05 -5.27 11.91
N LEU A 277 16.90 -4.01 11.45
CA LEU A 277 15.76 -3.16 11.74
C LEU A 277 15.47 -2.23 10.56
N PHE A 278 14.22 -2.20 10.10
CA PHE A 278 13.75 -1.24 9.15
C PHE A 278 13.18 -0.01 9.86
N THR A 279 13.65 1.18 9.51
CA THR A 279 13.22 2.44 10.14
C THR A 279 12.17 3.14 9.28
N LEU A 280 11.01 3.45 9.88
CA LEU A 280 9.90 4.15 9.22
C LEU A 280 9.40 5.32 10.10
N PRO A 281 10.20 6.39 10.30
CA PRO A 281 9.88 7.49 11.21
C PRO A 281 8.88 8.51 10.63
N SER A 282 8.07 8.14 9.65
CA SER A 282 7.16 9.03 8.91
C SER A 282 6.09 9.67 9.80
N ASP A 283 5.73 10.93 9.51
CA ASP A 283 4.62 11.64 10.14
C ASP A 283 3.26 11.02 9.83
N LYS A 284 3.16 10.43 8.65
CA LYS A 284 1.93 9.82 8.13
C LYS A 284 2.28 8.74 7.12
N GLU A 285 1.50 7.70 7.14
CA GLU A 285 1.51 6.64 6.12
C GLU A 285 0.07 6.28 5.75
N THR A 286 -0.16 5.95 4.48
CA THR A 286 -1.46 5.41 4.10
C THR A 286 -1.56 3.94 4.49
N PHE A 287 -0.55 3.16 4.13
CA PHE A 287 -0.39 1.76 4.52
C PHE A 287 1.10 1.44 4.79
N GLY A 288 2.00 1.87 3.91
CA GLY A 288 3.44 1.62 4.04
C GLY A 288 3.86 0.23 3.54
N MET A 289 3.65 -0.05 2.24
CA MET A 289 4.02 -1.35 1.62
C MET A 289 5.43 -1.81 1.97
N VAL A 290 6.40 -0.87 1.97
CA VAL A 290 7.80 -1.17 2.33
C VAL A 290 7.96 -1.76 3.73
N MET A 291 7.04 -1.45 4.65
CA MET A 291 7.01 -2.00 6.00
C MET A 291 6.72 -3.50 5.97
N ILE A 292 5.68 -3.93 5.27
CA ILE A 292 5.36 -5.36 5.17
C ILE A 292 6.36 -6.11 4.30
N GLU A 293 7.01 -5.45 3.34
CA GLU A 293 8.13 -6.01 2.57
C GLU A 293 9.33 -6.32 3.48
N ALA A 294 9.67 -5.39 4.38
CA ALA A 294 10.71 -5.61 5.40
C ALA A 294 10.34 -6.76 6.34
N MET A 295 9.13 -6.74 6.92
CA MET A 295 8.64 -7.78 7.82
C MET A 295 8.57 -9.14 7.11
N ALA A 296 8.23 -9.18 5.82
CA ALA A 296 8.30 -10.39 5.00
C ALA A 296 9.70 -10.99 4.93
N CYS A 297 10.74 -10.16 4.93
CA CYS A 297 12.12 -10.60 5.00
C CYS A 297 12.60 -10.95 6.44
N GLY A 298 11.70 -10.97 7.42
CA GLY A 298 12.07 -11.17 8.82
C GLY A 298 12.81 -9.96 9.40
N THR A 299 12.60 -8.76 8.86
CA THR A 299 13.19 -7.52 9.34
C THR A 299 12.12 -6.70 10.03
N PRO A 300 12.12 -6.62 11.37
CA PRO A 300 11.15 -5.85 12.11
C PRO A 300 11.19 -4.38 11.74
N VAL A 301 10.10 -3.68 12.02
CA VAL A 301 9.95 -2.27 11.70
C VAL A 301 9.94 -1.45 13.00
N ALA A 302 10.73 -0.38 13.04
CA ALA A 302 10.55 0.72 13.97
C ALA A 302 9.75 1.83 13.27
N GLY A 303 8.48 1.98 13.62
CA GLY A 303 7.58 3.01 13.09
C GLY A 303 7.20 4.04 14.14
N ILE A 304 6.76 5.21 13.69
CA ILE A 304 6.13 6.21 14.57
C ILE A 304 4.63 5.89 14.70
N ASN A 305 4.10 6.10 15.90
CA ASN A 305 2.66 6.02 16.16
C ASN A 305 1.94 7.21 15.50
N CYS A 306 1.81 7.15 14.19
CA CYS A 306 1.16 8.16 13.37
C CYS A 306 -0.14 7.61 12.76
N PRO A 307 -1.03 8.46 12.24
CA PRO A 307 -2.19 8.00 11.49
C PRO A 307 -1.80 7.14 10.29
N GLY A 308 -2.41 5.98 10.14
CA GLY A 308 -2.23 5.04 9.03
C GLY A 308 -1.38 3.83 9.38
N GLY A 309 -0.75 3.24 8.38
CA GLY A 309 -0.14 1.91 8.37
C GLY A 309 0.65 1.41 9.58
N PRO A 310 1.65 2.13 10.16
CA PRO A 310 2.42 1.63 11.29
C PRO A 310 1.56 1.23 12.49
N LYS A 311 0.60 2.08 12.87
CA LYS A 311 -0.34 1.83 13.98
C LYS A 311 -1.27 0.63 13.73
N ASP A 312 -1.55 0.34 12.48
CA ASP A 312 -2.47 -0.72 12.07
C ASP A 312 -1.77 -2.07 11.90
N VAL A 313 -0.49 -2.03 11.52
CA VAL A 313 0.29 -3.23 11.22
C VAL A 313 1.17 -3.66 12.39
N ILE A 314 1.79 -2.71 13.11
CA ILE A 314 2.76 -3.04 14.17
C ILE A 314 2.05 -3.22 15.52
N THR A 315 2.26 -4.38 16.13
CA THR A 315 1.96 -4.63 17.54
C THR A 315 3.23 -4.38 18.35
N ASN A 316 3.27 -3.25 19.05
CA ASN A 316 4.48 -2.77 19.74
C ASN A 316 5.09 -3.82 20.67
N GLY A 317 6.38 -4.09 20.49
CA GLY A 317 7.14 -5.04 21.28
C GLY A 317 6.89 -6.52 20.96
N VAL A 318 5.96 -6.82 20.04
CA VAL A 318 5.60 -8.19 19.61
C VAL A 318 6.17 -8.51 18.23
N ASP A 319 5.89 -7.66 17.23
CA ASP A 319 6.30 -7.85 15.84
C ASP A 319 7.00 -6.62 15.22
N GLY A 320 7.26 -5.59 16.05
CA GLY A 320 7.97 -4.38 15.70
C GLY A 320 8.01 -3.40 16.87
N ILE A 321 8.45 -2.18 16.58
CA ILE A 321 8.52 -1.06 17.50
C ILE A 321 7.58 0.02 17.02
N LEU A 322 6.63 0.42 17.86
CA LEU A 322 5.75 1.57 17.62
C LEU A 322 6.07 2.64 18.64
N SER A 323 6.73 3.70 18.20
CA SER A 323 7.35 4.71 19.06
C SER A 323 6.71 6.09 18.89
N THR A 324 7.11 7.02 19.74
CA THR A 324 6.91 8.47 19.54
C THR A 324 8.18 9.09 18.96
N PRO A 325 8.12 10.28 18.34
CA PRO A 325 9.33 10.95 17.85
C PRO A 325 10.39 11.16 18.95
N GLN A 326 9.95 11.48 20.17
CA GLN A 326 10.84 11.75 21.32
C GLN A 326 11.55 10.48 21.81
N ASN A 327 10.89 9.34 21.75
CA ASN A 327 11.43 8.08 22.28
C ASN A 327 12.09 7.21 21.20
N TYR A 328 12.00 7.60 19.92
CA TYR A 328 12.38 6.76 18.78
C TYR A 328 13.80 6.20 18.89
N ALA A 329 14.77 7.05 19.16
CA ALA A 329 16.17 6.65 19.33
C ALA A 329 16.38 5.74 20.55
N SER A 330 15.68 6.01 21.67
CA SER A 330 15.80 5.22 22.89
C SER A 330 15.17 3.83 22.75
N ASP A 331 14.02 3.73 22.06
CA ASP A 331 13.34 2.46 21.83
C ASP A 331 14.14 1.57 20.88
N ILE A 332 14.80 2.16 19.86
CA ILE A 332 15.72 1.45 18.97
C ILE A 332 16.94 0.95 19.73
N LEU A 333 17.54 1.77 20.60
CA LEU A 333 18.65 1.33 21.45
C LEU A 333 18.23 0.17 22.36
N SER A 334 17.07 0.27 23.01
CA SER A 334 16.52 -0.81 23.85
C SER A 334 16.33 -2.12 23.08
N TYR A 335 15.89 -2.03 21.82
CA TYR A 335 15.79 -3.20 20.95
C TYR A 335 17.13 -3.85 20.70
N PHE A 336 18.17 -3.08 20.36
CA PHE A 336 19.51 -3.64 20.08
C PHE A 336 20.23 -4.17 21.32
N ASN A 337 19.89 -3.71 22.50
CA ASN A 337 20.45 -4.24 23.77
C ASN A 337 19.88 -5.62 24.15
N ASN A 338 18.86 -6.15 23.46
CA ASN A 338 18.23 -7.43 23.80
C ASN A 338 18.17 -8.37 22.58
N LYS A 339 19.19 -9.20 22.41
CA LYS A 339 19.32 -10.15 21.28
C LYS A 339 18.18 -11.17 21.23
N GLU A 340 17.73 -11.70 22.35
CA GLU A 340 16.63 -12.66 22.40
C GLU A 340 15.33 -12.02 21.90
N LYS A 341 15.03 -10.82 22.38
CA LYS A 341 13.87 -10.05 21.93
C LYS A 341 13.92 -9.75 20.42
N GLN A 342 15.10 -9.44 19.87
CA GLN A 342 15.29 -9.25 18.44
C GLN A 342 14.84 -10.48 17.64
N LEU A 343 15.25 -11.66 18.04
CA LEU A 343 14.91 -12.92 17.36
C LEU A 343 13.41 -13.20 17.42
N ILE A 344 12.78 -12.99 18.57
CA ILE A 344 11.34 -13.19 18.77
C ILE A 344 10.55 -12.23 17.88
N ILE A 345 10.88 -10.93 17.93
CA ILE A 345 10.21 -9.90 17.14
C ILE A 345 10.38 -10.17 15.64
N SER A 346 11.58 -10.55 15.20
CA SER A 346 11.86 -10.89 13.80
C SER A 346 10.98 -12.05 13.31
N LYS A 347 10.88 -13.14 14.09
CA LYS A 347 10.04 -14.27 13.78
C LYS A 347 8.56 -13.87 13.72
N ASN A 348 8.08 -13.13 14.71
CA ASN A 348 6.69 -12.69 14.79
C ASN A 348 6.34 -11.76 13.61
N ALA A 349 7.23 -10.83 13.25
CA ALA A 349 7.06 -9.95 12.09
C ALA A 349 6.83 -10.77 10.81
N ARG A 350 7.66 -11.78 10.56
CA ARG A 350 7.51 -12.67 9.39
C ARG A 350 6.22 -13.48 9.46
N THR A 351 5.90 -14.08 10.59
CA THR A 351 4.67 -14.88 10.78
C THR A 351 3.43 -14.05 10.48
N LYS A 352 3.33 -12.85 11.05
CA LYS A 352 2.23 -11.93 10.80
C LYS A 352 2.03 -11.63 9.33
N VAL A 353 3.12 -11.36 8.60
CA VAL A 353 3.00 -11.07 7.16
C VAL A 353 2.54 -12.30 6.38
N LEU A 354 3.02 -13.48 6.70
CA LEU A 354 2.57 -14.72 6.05
C LEU A 354 1.07 -14.94 6.24
N GLU A 355 0.55 -14.69 7.43
CA GLU A 355 -0.84 -14.93 7.80
C GLU A 355 -1.79 -13.82 7.33
N GLU A 356 -1.42 -12.55 7.52
CA GLU A 356 -2.33 -11.43 7.34
C GLU A 356 -2.06 -10.59 6.08
N TYR A 357 -0.79 -10.52 5.62
CA TYR A 357 -0.36 -9.59 4.56
C TYR A 357 0.36 -10.29 3.40
N SER A 358 0.15 -11.58 3.21
CA SER A 358 0.64 -12.28 2.02
C SER A 358 -0.31 -12.09 0.83
N ILE A 359 0.19 -12.33 -0.39
CA ILE A 359 -0.67 -12.41 -1.59
C ILE A 359 -1.74 -13.50 -1.42
N GLU A 360 -1.47 -14.55 -0.65
CA GLU A 360 -2.49 -15.57 -0.35
C GLU A 360 -3.61 -14.99 0.50
N ALA A 361 -3.32 -14.25 1.56
CA ALA A 361 -4.33 -13.57 2.37
C ALA A 361 -5.18 -12.61 1.53
N THR A 362 -4.55 -11.79 0.68
CA THR A 362 -5.26 -10.92 -0.28
C THR A 362 -6.17 -11.71 -1.21
N TYR A 363 -5.67 -12.83 -1.75
CA TYR A 363 -6.43 -13.69 -2.66
C TYR A 363 -7.66 -14.33 -1.98
N GLN A 364 -7.52 -14.80 -0.75
CA GLN A 364 -8.65 -15.42 -0.03
C GLN A 364 -9.79 -14.41 0.20
N VAL A 365 -9.47 -13.16 0.56
CA VAL A 365 -10.48 -12.10 0.69
C VAL A 365 -11.09 -11.75 -0.67
N LEU A 366 -10.30 -11.65 -1.73
CA LEU A 366 -10.84 -11.42 -3.08
C LEU A 366 -11.78 -12.54 -3.50
N LYS A 367 -11.37 -13.79 -3.33
CA LYS A 367 -12.14 -14.97 -3.69
C LYS A 367 -13.47 -15.00 -2.94
N SER A 368 -13.46 -14.90 -1.62
CA SER A 368 -14.68 -14.89 -0.81
C SER A 368 -15.60 -13.73 -1.18
N SER A 369 -15.04 -12.52 -1.43
CA SER A 369 -15.81 -11.36 -1.87
C SER A 369 -16.51 -11.57 -3.20
N VAL A 370 -15.84 -12.22 -4.16
CA VAL A 370 -16.42 -12.54 -5.47
C VAL A 370 -17.47 -13.63 -5.36
N GLU A 371 -17.19 -14.71 -4.63
CA GLU A 371 -18.10 -15.83 -4.42
C GLU A 371 -19.40 -15.42 -3.73
N ASP A 372 -19.30 -14.56 -2.71
CA ASP A 372 -20.48 -14.03 -2.02
C ASP A 372 -21.30 -13.10 -2.92
N ALA A 373 -20.65 -12.26 -3.73
CA ALA A 373 -21.34 -11.38 -4.66
C ALA A 373 -21.99 -12.15 -5.84
N LEU A 374 -21.63 -13.40 -6.08
CA LEU A 374 -22.21 -14.26 -7.13
C LEU A 374 -23.42 -15.08 -6.65
N LYS A 375 -23.63 -15.21 -5.32
CA LYS A 375 -24.84 -15.77 -4.71
C LYS A 375 -26.02 -14.79 -4.83
#